data_95a7187df8def3937ef9211790a40937
#
_entry.id   95a7187df8def3937ef9211790a40937
#
_cell.length_a   1.000
_cell.length_b   1.000
_cell.length_c   1.000
_cell.angle_alpha   90.00
_cell.angle_beta   90.00
_cell.angle_gamma   90.00
#
_symmetry.space_group_name_H-M   'P 1'
#
loop_
_entity.id
_entity.type
_entity.pdbx_description
1 polymer ?
#
loop_
_entity_poly.entity_id
_entity_poly.type
_entity_poly.pdbx_seq_one_letter_code
_entity_poly.pdbx_strand_id
1 'polypeptide(L)'
;MVCLVMAGCGGSNKTNPQIDWVTPAPITYGTTLSATQLNATASVPGTFAYSPSLGTELSAGSHTISVTFTPTDTTDYTAVTTSVTMTVNQAVPAVSWTTPAGIVYGTALSATQLNATASVPGTFAYNPSLGAVLSAGSNTLSVTFTPTDNTDYTTAAASVTLTVSQATPQITWAPTALIAVGAPLGPGQLDATATAPGGTTELAGSFLYSPAAGTIFNSPGPQTLSVTFTPADGVDYTTAGASINMTASSFGVACWGDSLTIGEEGISDQGAYPQELQKLITLTVENEGISGNTSTQIGVREGGIPTYATAAGGIIPATGGVTVTFPKGYEPVTSIGPAAGTSGTILGVHGVVTYDSTDSIYTFTRTTPGNPVSAPGSPQFVVDTPYASYLPVFWEGRNNLTATTQILSDIAAQVATVSPGQNYLVLSITNENRQTEWPGGIYYKWIISFNDQLAALYGSHYLDLRKILVDSYDPSTDDSIVDASDYSHDEPPTSLRAIIAYTTLVNSIGPADTIVTIQPITSAVRLIVGDILTIDTGANAENVSITAISGDTLTVVRNYGGVNTSHAAGAPVTVSDQDHFNAQGAQVVANAVAQYLSAYEVSAP
;
A
#
# COMPACT_ATOMS: atom_id res chain seq x y z
N MET A 1 -31.89 -16.87 147.32
CA MET A 1 -31.06 -17.72 146.60
C MET A 1 -31.51 -17.73 145.16
N VAL A 2 -30.84 -17.05 144.33
CA VAL A 2 -31.21 -16.71 142.97
C VAL A 2 -30.69 -17.75 142.08
N CYS A 3 -31.49 -18.29 141.26
CA CYS A 3 -31.14 -19.18 140.23
C CYS A 3 -31.18 -18.39 138.88
N LEU A 4 -30.04 -18.23 138.27
CA LEU A 4 -29.91 -17.53 137.03
C LEU A 4 -30.08 -18.54 135.88
N VAL A 5 -31.04 -18.30 135.01
CA VAL A 5 -31.20 -19.04 133.79
C VAL A 5 -30.49 -18.28 132.66
N MET A 6 -29.51 -18.95 132.17
CA MET A 6 -28.83 -18.46 130.95
C MET A 6 -29.57 -18.93 129.72
N ALA A 7 -30.10 -18.03 128.97
CA ALA A 7 -30.62 -18.30 127.63
C ALA A 7 -29.45 -18.47 126.62
N GLY A 8 -29.30 -19.66 126.16
CA GLY A 8 -28.33 -19.91 125.08
C GLY A 8 -28.86 -19.39 123.74
N CYS A 9 -28.12 -18.45 123.13
CA CYS A 9 -28.37 -18.03 121.75
C CYS A 9 -27.81 -19.13 120.84
N GLY A 10 -28.64 -19.99 120.35
CA GLY A 10 -28.23 -20.92 119.33
C GLY A 10 -28.20 -20.24 117.96
N GLY A 11 -27.04 -19.76 117.56
CA GLY A 11 -26.85 -19.37 116.17
C GLY A 11 -26.83 -20.63 115.31
N SER A 12 -27.84 -20.83 114.49
CA SER A 12 -27.82 -21.90 113.48
C SER A 12 -26.68 -21.60 112.46
N ASN A 13 -25.60 -22.37 112.52
CA ASN A 13 -24.58 -22.36 111.53
C ASN A 13 -25.16 -22.98 110.23
N LYS A 14 -25.61 -22.08 109.33
CA LYS A 14 -26.04 -22.55 107.99
C LYS A 14 -24.87 -23.11 107.26
N THR A 15 -25.09 -24.24 106.58
CA THR A 15 -24.04 -24.95 105.79
C THR A 15 -24.10 -24.48 104.34
N ASN A 16 -22.98 -24.34 103.70
CA ASN A 16 -22.87 -24.04 102.24
C ASN A 16 -23.17 -25.32 101.46
N PRO A 17 -24.16 -25.37 100.61
CA PRO A 17 -24.35 -26.46 99.67
C PRO A 17 -23.11 -26.61 98.76
N GLN A 18 -22.77 -27.87 98.44
CA GLN A 18 -21.77 -28.15 97.47
C GLN A 18 -22.38 -27.94 96.05
N ILE A 19 -21.72 -27.15 95.23
CA ILE A 19 -22.10 -26.94 93.84
C ILE A 19 -21.06 -27.61 92.98
N ASP A 20 -21.46 -28.50 92.13
CA ASP A 20 -20.67 -29.16 91.12
C ASP A 20 -20.98 -28.56 89.75
N TRP A 21 -20.01 -27.86 89.16
CA TRP A 21 -20.14 -27.30 87.84
C TRP A 21 -18.84 -27.50 87.03
N VAL A 22 -18.86 -28.44 86.10
CA VAL A 22 -17.75 -28.73 85.23
C VAL A 22 -17.57 -27.61 84.23
N THR A 23 -16.35 -27.14 84.00
CA THR A 23 -16.07 -26.15 82.97
C THR A 23 -16.69 -26.63 81.65
N PRO A 24 -17.64 -25.85 81.09
CA PRO A 24 -18.22 -26.21 79.80
C PRO A 24 -17.22 -26.25 78.64
N ALA A 25 -17.44 -27.13 77.67
CA ALA A 25 -16.69 -27.17 76.45
C ALA A 25 -16.79 -25.82 75.72
N PRO A 26 -15.74 -25.40 75.03
CA PRO A 26 -15.77 -24.17 74.23
C PRO A 26 -16.88 -24.16 73.19
N ILE A 27 -17.56 -23.03 73.04
CA ILE A 27 -18.51 -22.79 71.96
C ILE A 27 -17.95 -21.86 70.94
N THR A 28 -18.59 -21.74 69.75
CA THR A 28 -18.24 -20.79 68.71
C THR A 28 -19.16 -19.58 68.79
N TYR A 29 -18.66 -18.39 68.53
CA TYR A 29 -19.43 -17.13 68.44
C TYR A 29 -20.70 -17.35 67.57
N GLY A 30 -21.80 -16.75 67.98
CA GLY A 30 -23.12 -16.99 67.40
C GLY A 30 -23.88 -18.15 68.05
N THR A 31 -23.22 -18.93 68.95
CA THR A 31 -23.91 -19.97 69.74
C THR A 31 -24.33 -19.36 71.07
N THR A 32 -25.66 -19.32 71.35
CA THR A 32 -26.19 -18.81 72.59
C THR A 32 -26.01 -19.84 73.74
N LEU A 33 -25.83 -19.34 74.96
CA LEU A 33 -25.77 -20.17 76.18
C LEU A 33 -27.03 -21.03 76.31
N SER A 34 -26.83 -22.32 76.48
CA SER A 34 -27.88 -23.27 76.62
C SER A 34 -27.74 -24.09 77.93
N ALA A 35 -28.70 -24.99 78.23
CA ALA A 35 -28.61 -25.92 79.37
C ALA A 35 -27.36 -26.81 79.27
N THR A 36 -26.70 -26.92 78.12
CA THR A 36 -25.45 -27.70 78.02
C THR A 36 -24.28 -26.99 78.72
N GLN A 37 -24.25 -25.68 78.73
CA GLN A 37 -23.21 -24.85 79.40
C GLN A 37 -23.64 -24.50 80.82
N LEU A 38 -24.96 -24.22 81.03
CA LEU A 38 -25.58 -23.81 82.28
C LEU A 38 -26.16 -25.00 83.03
N ASN A 39 -25.31 -25.96 83.43
CA ASN A 39 -25.71 -27.29 83.90
C ASN A 39 -25.18 -27.63 85.31
N ALA A 40 -24.98 -26.63 86.15
CA ALA A 40 -24.54 -26.82 87.53
C ALA A 40 -25.56 -27.70 88.32
N THR A 41 -25.00 -28.54 89.17
CA THR A 41 -25.78 -29.34 90.09
C THR A 41 -25.46 -28.98 91.53
N ALA A 42 -26.37 -29.28 92.47
CA ALA A 42 -26.19 -29.00 93.89
C ALA A 42 -26.51 -30.24 94.75
N SER A 43 -25.87 -30.33 95.88
CA SER A 43 -26.02 -31.41 96.84
C SER A 43 -27.41 -31.40 97.58
N VAL A 44 -28.20 -30.33 97.47
CA VAL A 44 -29.47 -30.15 98.05
C VAL A 44 -30.48 -29.52 97.07
N PRO A 45 -31.83 -29.69 97.25
CA PRO A 45 -32.83 -29.04 96.40
C PRO A 45 -32.78 -27.53 96.50
N GLY A 46 -32.97 -26.85 95.32
CA GLY A 46 -32.97 -25.39 95.21
C GLY A 46 -33.12 -24.91 93.78
N THR A 47 -32.88 -23.62 93.55
CA THR A 47 -32.96 -22.95 92.27
C THR A 47 -31.62 -22.36 91.83
N PHE A 48 -31.30 -22.44 90.57
CA PHE A 48 -30.10 -21.88 89.98
C PHE A 48 -30.43 -20.57 89.18
N ALA A 49 -29.69 -19.51 89.44
CA ALA A 49 -29.75 -18.30 88.71
C ALA A 49 -28.35 -18.09 88.07
N TYR A 50 -28.29 -18.19 86.76
CA TYR A 50 -27.07 -18.04 85.98
C TYR A 50 -26.86 -16.59 85.55
N SER A 51 -25.62 -16.16 85.52
CA SER A 51 -25.20 -14.85 84.93
C SER A 51 -23.91 -15.09 84.09
N PRO A 52 -23.94 -14.84 82.77
CA PRO A 52 -25.09 -14.50 81.92
C PRO A 52 -26.19 -15.58 81.91
N SER A 53 -27.42 -15.18 81.56
CA SER A 53 -28.59 -16.07 81.55
C SER A 53 -28.63 -16.98 80.29
N LEU A 54 -29.52 -17.98 80.35
CA LEU A 54 -29.85 -18.80 79.22
C LEU A 54 -30.25 -17.97 77.99
N GLY A 55 -29.74 -18.28 76.79
CA GLY A 55 -30.01 -17.60 75.53
C GLY A 55 -29.08 -16.39 75.30
N THR A 56 -28.17 -16.06 76.23
CA THR A 56 -27.19 -14.97 76.03
C THR A 56 -26.15 -15.39 74.97
N GLU A 57 -25.86 -14.52 74.04
CA GLU A 57 -24.75 -14.66 73.12
C GLU A 57 -23.51 -13.90 73.72
N LEU A 58 -22.40 -14.56 73.70
CA LEU A 58 -21.14 -14.02 74.23
C LEU A 58 -20.15 -13.77 73.06
N SER A 59 -19.40 -12.66 73.12
CA SER A 59 -18.30 -12.39 72.18
C SER A 59 -17.20 -13.49 72.27
N ALA A 60 -16.41 -13.59 71.26
CA ALA A 60 -15.29 -14.54 71.30
C ALA A 60 -14.26 -14.06 72.39
N GLY A 61 -13.68 -15.02 73.04
CA GLY A 61 -12.76 -14.79 74.17
C GLY A 61 -13.03 -15.68 75.36
N SER A 62 -12.45 -15.30 76.50
CA SER A 62 -12.60 -16.01 77.76
C SER A 62 -13.62 -15.29 78.65
N HIS A 63 -14.68 -15.98 79.05
CA HIS A 63 -15.79 -15.44 79.84
C HIS A 63 -15.91 -16.18 81.15
N THR A 64 -16.03 -15.41 82.22
CA THR A 64 -16.45 -15.97 83.52
C THR A 64 -17.96 -15.99 83.55
N ILE A 65 -18.53 -17.18 83.66
CA ILE A 65 -19.94 -17.43 83.90
C ILE A 65 -20.15 -17.84 85.35
N SER A 66 -21.18 -17.30 85.99
CA SER A 66 -21.42 -17.51 87.39
C SER A 66 -22.84 -18.11 87.61
N VAL A 67 -23.01 -18.84 88.67
CA VAL A 67 -24.31 -19.35 89.12
C VAL A 67 -24.45 -19.03 90.58
N THR A 68 -25.63 -18.48 90.98
CA THR A 68 -26.05 -18.32 92.30
C THR A 68 -27.10 -19.40 92.58
N PHE A 69 -26.78 -20.30 93.44
CA PHE A 69 -27.71 -21.36 93.95
C PHE A 69 -28.42 -20.86 95.20
N THR A 70 -29.74 -20.92 95.18
CA THR A 70 -30.60 -20.59 96.34
C THR A 70 -31.25 -21.90 96.80
N PRO A 71 -30.88 -22.45 97.95
CA PRO A 71 -31.46 -23.63 98.48
C PRO A 71 -32.94 -23.41 98.78
N THR A 72 -33.83 -24.48 98.67
CA THR A 72 -35.26 -24.41 99.09
C THR A 72 -35.38 -24.31 100.59
N ASP A 73 -34.48 -24.98 101.32
CA ASP A 73 -34.36 -24.83 102.78
C ASP A 73 -33.33 -23.71 103.10
N THR A 74 -33.81 -22.52 103.29
CA THR A 74 -32.97 -21.35 103.68
C THR A 74 -32.75 -21.27 105.18
N THR A 75 -33.26 -22.23 106.01
CA THR A 75 -33.00 -22.28 107.42
C THR A 75 -31.63 -22.87 107.72
N ASP A 76 -31.32 -24.01 107.04
CA ASP A 76 -30.11 -24.82 107.31
C ASP A 76 -29.04 -24.54 106.30
N TYR A 77 -29.35 -23.96 105.13
CA TYR A 77 -28.37 -23.69 104.03
C TYR A 77 -28.35 -22.22 103.64
N THR A 78 -27.13 -21.78 103.14
CA THR A 78 -26.92 -20.44 102.60
C THR A 78 -26.94 -20.49 101.11
N ALA A 79 -27.30 -19.35 100.43
CA ALA A 79 -27.10 -19.20 99.04
C ALA A 79 -25.56 -19.19 98.71
N VAL A 80 -25.21 -19.88 97.65
CA VAL A 80 -23.82 -20.02 97.22
C VAL A 80 -23.67 -19.53 95.78
N THR A 81 -22.63 -18.75 95.57
CA THR A 81 -22.25 -18.33 94.19
C THR A 81 -20.94 -18.98 93.84
N THR A 82 -20.88 -19.60 92.65
CA THR A 82 -19.66 -20.16 92.08
C THR A 82 -19.51 -19.72 90.60
N SER A 83 -18.37 -19.83 90.05
CA SER A 83 -18.12 -19.42 88.64
C SER A 83 -17.13 -20.40 87.96
N VAL A 84 -17.24 -20.51 86.67
CA VAL A 84 -16.35 -21.24 85.81
C VAL A 84 -15.94 -20.30 84.63
N THR A 85 -14.79 -20.56 84.06
CA THR A 85 -14.33 -19.83 82.87
C THR A 85 -14.65 -20.65 81.62
N MET A 86 -15.31 -20.03 80.66
CA MET A 86 -15.70 -20.68 79.42
C MET A 86 -15.01 -19.92 78.26
N THR A 87 -14.56 -20.66 77.26
CA THR A 87 -13.99 -20.08 76.02
C THR A 87 -15.05 -20.07 74.94
N VAL A 88 -15.16 -18.90 74.27
CA VAL A 88 -15.90 -18.72 73.01
C VAL A 88 -14.87 -18.55 71.92
N ASN A 89 -14.84 -19.46 70.98
CA ASN A 89 -13.99 -19.39 69.80
C ASN A 89 -14.57 -18.43 68.77
N GLN A 90 -13.68 -17.75 68.01
CA GLN A 90 -14.14 -16.95 66.86
C GLN A 90 -14.87 -17.82 65.84
N ALA A 91 -15.87 -17.25 65.19
CA ALA A 91 -16.58 -17.86 64.08
C ALA A 91 -15.82 -17.62 62.77
N VAL A 92 -15.91 -18.54 61.84
CA VAL A 92 -15.37 -18.38 60.49
C VAL A 92 -16.49 -17.84 59.58
N PRO A 93 -16.34 -16.65 58.99
CA PRO A 93 -17.35 -16.12 58.08
C PRO A 93 -17.49 -17.01 56.85
N ALA A 94 -18.70 -17.14 56.33
CA ALA A 94 -18.92 -17.79 55.05
C ALA A 94 -18.57 -16.82 53.92
N VAL A 95 -17.62 -17.20 53.06
CA VAL A 95 -17.27 -16.49 51.84
C VAL A 95 -17.83 -17.27 50.66
N SER A 96 -18.62 -16.59 49.84
CA SER A 96 -19.20 -17.13 48.62
C SER A 96 -18.61 -16.45 47.39
N TRP A 97 -18.11 -17.23 46.45
CA TRP A 97 -17.56 -16.75 45.21
C TRP A 97 -17.96 -17.67 44.06
N THR A 98 -18.81 -17.16 43.18
CA THR A 98 -19.25 -17.91 41.99
C THR A 98 -18.15 -17.91 40.97
N THR A 99 -17.85 -19.05 40.36
CA THR A 99 -16.87 -19.15 39.26
C THR A 99 -17.21 -18.14 38.15
N PRO A 100 -16.33 -17.19 37.86
CA PRO A 100 -16.55 -16.19 36.81
C PRO A 100 -16.60 -16.83 35.43
N ALA A 101 -17.29 -16.18 34.47
CA ALA A 101 -17.22 -16.55 33.06
C ALA A 101 -15.78 -16.38 32.55
N GLY A 102 -15.38 -17.27 31.62
CA GLY A 102 -14.08 -17.20 30.97
C GLY A 102 -13.85 -15.86 30.23
N ILE A 103 -12.62 -15.45 30.17
CA ILE A 103 -12.18 -14.24 29.46
C ILE A 103 -11.16 -14.60 28.38
N VAL A 104 -10.85 -13.63 27.47
CA VAL A 104 -9.80 -13.78 26.45
C VAL A 104 -8.52 -13.11 26.95
N TYR A 105 -7.38 -13.66 26.62
CA TYR A 105 -6.07 -13.06 26.91
C TYR A 105 -6.01 -11.58 26.50
N GLY A 106 -5.36 -10.78 27.33
CA GLY A 106 -5.34 -9.33 27.18
C GLY A 106 -6.47 -8.61 27.95
N THR A 107 -7.51 -9.34 28.41
CA THR A 107 -8.56 -8.77 29.24
C THR A 107 -8.07 -8.66 30.69
N ALA A 108 -8.00 -7.45 31.23
CA ALA A 108 -7.64 -7.20 32.62
C ALA A 108 -8.75 -7.63 33.58
N LEU A 109 -8.37 -8.22 34.73
CA LEU A 109 -9.31 -8.58 35.79
C LEU A 109 -10.07 -7.32 36.27
N SER A 110 -11.39 -7.47 36.38
CA SER A 110 -12.32 -6.41 36.82
C SER A 110 -13.18 -6.87 37.99
N ALA A 111 -14.03 -5.99 38.48
CA ALA A 111 -15.04 -6.34 39.47
C ALA A 111 -16.03 -7.42 38.99
N THR A 112 -16.09 -7.70 37.69
CA THR A 112 -16.92 -8.81 37.16
C THR A 112 -16.36 -10.16 37.57
N GLN A 113 -15.04 -10.31 37.60
CA GLN A 113 -14.37 -11.54 38.04
C GLN A 113 -14.12 -11.55 39.54
N LEU A 114 -13.78 -10.40 40.13
CA LEU A 114 -13.41 -10.24 41.54
C LEU A 114 -14.61 -9.77 42.37
N ASN A 115 -15.62 -10.64 42.53
CA ASN A 115 -16.95 -10.32 43.09
C ASN A 115 -17.37 -11.21 44.24
N ALA A 116 -16.43 -11.75 45.02
CA ALA A 116 -16.75 -12.54 46.21
C ALA A 116 -17.61 -11.76 47.20
N THR A 117 -18.48 -12.46 47.91
CA THR A 117 -19.33 -11.90 48.96
C THR A 117 -19.08 -12.66 50.28
N ALA A 118 -19.41 -12.03 51.42
CA ALA A 118 -19.26 -12.62 52.74
C ALA A 118 -20.54 -12.47 53.57
N SER A 119 -20.70 -13.33 54.57
CA SER A 119 -21.87 -13.33 55.47
C SER A 119 -21.85 -12.19 56.48
N VAL A 120 -20.73 -11.49 56.64
CA VAL A 120 -20.53 -10.38 57.59
C VAL A 120 -19.79 -9.22 56.89
N PRO A 121 -19.87 -7.98 57.40
CA PRO A 121 -19.12 -6.88 56.87
C PRO A 121 -17.60 -7.05 56.97
N GLY A 122 -16.85 -6.58 55.93
CA GLY A 122 -15.39 -6.67 55.90
C GLY A 122 -14.79 -6.24 54.59
N THR A 123 -13.51 -6.55 54.39
CA THR A 123 -12.73 -6.20 53.19
C THR A 123 -12.21 -7.43 52.49
N PHE A 124 -12.10 -7.37 51.16
CA PHE A 124 -11.59 -8.45 50.32
C PHE A 124 -10.23 -8.06 49.72
N ALA A 125 -9.26 -8.95 49.86
CA ALA A 125 -7.96 -8.85 49.21
C ALA A 125 -7.83 -9.98 48.17
N TYR A 126 -7.85 -9.62 46.89
CA TYR A 126 -7.78 -10.60 45.79
C TYR A 126 -6.35 -10.81 45.35
N ASN A 127 -6.04 -12.02 44.92
CA ASN A 127 -4.78 -12.40 44.29
C ASN A 127 -5.08 -13.37 43.11
N PRO A 128 -4.76 -12.99 41.85
CA PRO A 128 -4.26 -11.69 41.40
C PRO A 128 -5.21 -10.52 41.65
N SER A 129 -4.64 -9.29 41.68
CA SER A 129 -5.39 -8.08 41.98
C SER A 129 -6.18 -7.55 40.80
N LEU A 130 -7.04 -6.59 41.06
CA LEU A 130 -7.77 -5.82 40.06
C LEU A 130 -6.79 -5.22 39.03
N GLY A 131 -7.08 -5.33 37.72
CA GLY A 131 -6.28 -4.83 36.62
C GLY A 131 -5.20 -5.81 36.15
N ALA A 132 -4.99 -6.93 36.80
CA ALA A 132 -4.03 -7.93 36.36
C ALA A 132 -4.48 -8.57 35.03
N VAL A 133 -3.53 -8.79 34.11
CA VAL A 133 -3.72 -9.57 32.88
C VAL A 133 -3.12 -10.95 33.13
N LEU A 134 -3.89 -12.00 32.84
CA LEU A 134 -3.49 -13.39 33.08
C LEU A 134 -3.21 -14.09 31.78
N SER A 135 -2.20 -14.96 31.75
CA SER A 135 -1.92 -15.83 30.62
C SER A 135 -3.06 -16.80 30.34
N ALA A 136 -3.18 -17.19 29.07
CA ALA A 136 -4.18 -18.15 28.68
C ALA A 136 -3.99 -19.50 29.39
N GLY A 137 -5.11 -20.17 29.67
CA GLY A 137 -5.16 -21.40 30.44
C GLY A 137 -6.05 -21.31 31.65
N SER A 138 -5.85 -22.23 32.60
CA SER A 138 -6.58 -22.30 33.84
C SER A 138 -5.85 -21.55 34.94
N ASN A 139 -6.45 -20.48 35.46
CA ASN A 139 -5.88 -19.60 36.47
C ASN A 139 -6.66 -19.68 37.74
N THR A 140 -5.98 -19.85 38.90
CA THR A 140 -6.62 -19.81 40.22
C THR A 140 -6.66 -18.36 40.70
N LEU A 141 -7.87 -17.89 40.98
CA LEU A 141 -8.12 -16.66 41.71
C LEU A 141 -8.34 -16.99 43.16
N SER A 142 -7.70 -16.29 44.07
CA SER A 142 -7.89 -16.44 45.52
C SER A 142 -8.31 -15.11 46.14
N VAL A 143 -9.06 -15.21 47.24
CA VAL A 143 -9.47 -14.06 48.02
C VAL A 143 -9.27 -14.33 49.49
N THR A 144 -8.72 -13.37 50.22
CA THR A 144 -8.72 -13.34 51.67
C THR A 144 -9.71 -12.30 52.12
N PHE A 145 -10.68 -12.74 52.91
CA PHE A 145 -11.67 -11.86 53.55
C PHE A 145 -11.23 -11.54 54.97
N THR A 146 -11.20 -10.25 55.32
CA THR A 146 -10.92 -9.77 56.67
C THR A 146 -12.18 -9.11 57.20
N PRO A 147 -12.83 -9.70 58.23
CA PRO A 147 -14.03 -9.11 58.86
C PRO A 147 -13.69 -7.74 59.50
N THR A 148 -14.67 -6.84 59.53
CA THR A 148 -14.58 -5.59 60.28
C THR A 148 -14.55 -5.88 61.77
N ASP A 149 -15.33 -6.86 62.23
CA ASP A 149 -15.27 -7.39 63.57
C ASP A 149 -14.29 -8.54 63.64
N ASN A 150 -13.04 -8.24 63.97
CA ASN A 150 -11.95 -9.20 64.13
C ASN A 150 -11.88 -9.75 65.57
N THR A 151 -12.79 -9.36 66.47
CA THR A 151 -12.92 -9.92 67.80
C THR A 151 -13.70 -11.23 67.73
N ASP A 152 -14.83 -11.23 67.04
CA ASP A 152 -15.77 -12.33 67.01
C ASP A 152 -15.59 -13.24 65.78
N TYR A 153 -14.90 -12.76 64.74
CA TYR A 153 -14.68 -13.53 63.51
C TYR A 153 -13.20 -13.65 63.15
N THR A 154 -12.82 -14.81 62.58
CA THR A 154 -11.50 -15.01 61.97
C THR A 154 -11.52 -14.53 60.52
N THR A 155 -10.32 -14.36 59.92
CA THR A 155 -10.19 -14.24 58.48
C THR A 155 -10.69 -15.53 57.82
N ALA A 156 -11.23 -15.39 56.58
CA ALA A 156 -11.65 -16.51 55.75
C ALA A 156 -11.08 -16.39 54.35
N ALA A 157 -10.89 -17.50 53.64
CA ALA A 157 -10.37 -17.54 52.30
C ALA A 157 -11.28 -18.36 51.38
N ALA A 158 -11.29 -17.96 50.12
CA ALA A 158 -11.95 -18.74 49.06
C ALA A 158 -11.11 -18.67 47.77
N SER A 159 -11.32 -19.60 46.87
CA SER A 159 -10.68 -19.63 45.56
C SER A 159 -11.66 -20.13 44.50
N VAL A 160 -11.47 -19.63 43.27
CA VAL A 160 -12.18 -20.08 42.09
C VAL A 160 -11.21 -20.22 40.92
N THR A 161 -11.58 -21.01 39.93
CA THR A 161 -10.80 -21.15 38.71
C THR A 161 -11.36 -20.26 37.62
N LEU A 162 -10.55 -19.42 36.99
CA LEU A 162 -10.90 -18.65 35.81
C LEU A 162 -10.21 -19.25 34.58
N THR A 163 -10.98 -19.54 33.55
CA THR A 163 -10.43 -19.93 32.24
C THR A 163 -10.15 -18.68 31.40
N VAL A 164 -8.92 -18.53 30.92
CA VAL A 164 -8.51 -17.53 29.98
C VAL A 164 -8.26 -18.19 28.64
N SER A 165 -9.00 -17.79 27.60
CA SER A 165 -8.81 -18.29 26.25
C SER A 165 -7.68 -17.52 25.56
N GLN A 166 -6.99 -18.17 24.63
CA GLN A 166 -6.03 -17.50 23.76
C GLN A 166 -6.69 -16.37 22.96
N ALA A 167 -5.96 -15.31 22.68
CA ALA A 167 -6.34 -14.25 21.77
C ALA A 167 -5.93 -14.60 20.33
N THR A 168 -6.73 -14.20 19.34
CA THR A 168 -6.38 -14.38 17.94
C THR A 168 -5.75 -13.10 17.42
N PRO A 169 -4.48 -13.13 16.91
CA PRO A 169 -3.83 -11.95 16.33
C PRO A 169 -4.62 -11.34 15.18
N GLN A 170 -4.53 -10.04 15.02
CA GLN A 170 -5.06 -9.33 13.88
C GLN A 170 -3.96 -9.19 12.83
N ILE A 171 -4.21 -9.68 11.61
CA ILE A 171 -3.29 -9.55 10.48
C ILE A 171 -3.71 -8.33 9.65
N THR A 172 -2.72 -7.49 9.34
CA THR A 172 -2.81 -6.42 8.35
C THR A 172 -1.93 -6.78 7.16
N TRP A 173 -2.54 -6.83 5.96
CA TRP A 173 -1.84 -7.17 4.73
C TRP A 173 -2.46 -6.41 3.56
N ALA A 174 -1.73 -5.42 3.04
CA ALA A 174 -2.15 -4.56 1.94
C ALA A 174 -0.92 -4.17 1.09
N PRO A 175 -0.35 -5.12 0.34
CA PRO A 175 0.83 -4.85 -0.47
C PRO A 175 0.54 -3.80 -1.54
N THR A 176 1.48 -2.89 -1.75
CA THR A 176 1.43 -1.88 -2.81
C THR A 176 2.15 -2.33 -4.07
N ALA A 177 3.04 -3.32 -3.98
CA ALA A 177 3.77 -3.84 -5.13
C ALA A 177 2.90 -4.78 -5.96
N LEU A 178 2.96 -4.63 -7.28
CA LEU A 178 2.23 -5.47 -8.25
C LEU A 178 2.85 -6.88 -8.33
N ILE A 179 2.08 -7.86 -8.81
CA ILE A 179 2.61 -9.15 -9.21
C ILE A 179 2.93 -9.09 -10.69
N ALA A 180 4.21 -9.21 -11.04
CA ALA A 180 4.65 -9.28 -12.44
C ALA A 180 4.70 -10.73 -12.92
N VAL A 181 4.16 -10.98 -14.12
CA VAL A 181 4.31 -12.28 -14.81
C VAL A 181 5.79 -12.51 -15.13
N GLY A 182 6.26 -13.72 -14.83
CA GLY A 182 7.68 -14.09 -15.03
C GLY A 182 8.61 -13.72 -13.88
N ALA A 183 8.11 -12.99 -12.88
CA ALA A 183 8.89 -12.55 -11.73
C ALA A 183 8.54 -13.31 -10.45
N PRO A 184 9.52 -13.53 -9.54
CA PRO A 184 9.29 -14.22 -8.29
C PRO A 184 8.58 -13.30 -7.28
N LEU A 185 7.63 -13.87 -6.49
CA LEU A 185 7.06 -13.17 -5.34
C LEU A 185 8.16 -12.80 -4.34
N GLY A 186 8.16 -11.56 -3.90
CA GLY A 186 9.14 -11.01 -2.98
C GLY A 186 8.56 -10.25 -1.79
N PRO A 187 9.42 -9.55 -1.02
CA PRO A 187 8.99 -8.79 0.16
C PRO A 187 7.95 -7.71 -0.12
N GLY A 188 7.89 -7.17 -1.35
CA GLY A 188 6.93 -6.13 -1.70
C GLY A 188 5.48 -6.62 -1.77
N GLN A 189 5.27 -7.92 -2.02
CA GLN A 189 3.95 -8.57 -2.01
C GLN A 189 3.69 -9.33 -0.71
N LEU A 190 4.74 -9.84 -0.06
CA LEU A 190 4.67 -10.71 1.11
C LEU A 190 5.09 -9.93 2.38
N ASP A 191 4.34 -8.88 2.69
CA ASP A 191 4.64 -7.86 3.71
C ASP A 191 3.61 -7.80 4.86
N ALA A 192 2.89 -8.90 5.12
CA ALA A 192 1.89 -8.97 6.19
C ALA A 192 2.50 -8.68 7.58
N THR A 193 1.75 -7.99 8.41
CA THR A 193 2.07 -7.73 9.81
C THR A 193 1.00 -8.31 10.73
N ALA A 194 1.32 -8.57 11.99
CA ALA A 194 0.38 -9.11 12.98
C ALA A 194 0.46 -8.31 14.28
N THR A 195 -0.70 -7.96 14.83
CA THR A 195 -0.82 -7.23 16.11
C THR A 195 -1.75 -7.95 17.08
N ALA A 196 -1.66 -7.62 18.36
CA ALA A 196 -2.66 -8.04 19.34
C ALA A 196 -4.04 -7.43 18.99
N PRO A 197 -5.16 -8.11 19.32
CA PRO A 197 -6.50 -7.57 19.08
C PRO A 197 -6.68 -6.18 19.71
N GLY A 198 -7.03 -5.19 18.86
CA GLY A 198 -7.20 -3.80 19.30
C GLY A 198 -5.92 -3.06 19.71
N GLY A 199 -4.76 -3.69 19.53
CA GLY A 199 -3.44 -3.10 19.78
C GLY A 199 -2.77 -2.62 18.50
N THR A 200 -1.69 -1.83 18.65
CA THR A 200 -0.84 -1.34 17.56
C THR A 200 0.57 -1.93 17.60
N THR A 201 0.90 -2.65 18.67
CA THR A 201 2.23 -3.25 18.81
C THR A 201 2.29 -4.55 18.02
N GLU A 202 3.31 -4.69 17.18
CA GLU A 202 3.56 -5.90 16.42
C GLU A 202 3.89 -7.08 17.34
N LEU A 203 3.37 -8.24 16.99
CA LEU A 203 3.65 -9.50 17.65
C LEU A 203 4.83 -10.20 16.98
N ALA A 204 5.77 -10.67 17.80
CA ALA A 204 6.83 -11.53 17.32
C ALA A 204 6.27 -12.88 16.87
N GLY A 205 6.75 -13.39 15.73
CA GLY A 205 6.30 -14.67 15.19
C GLY A 205 6.86 -14.95 13.81
N SER A 206 6.31 -15.93 13.14
CA SER A 206 6.67 -16.30 11.78
C SER A 206 5.46 -16.28 10.85
N PHE A 207 5.70 -15.81 9.62
CA PHE A 207 4.71 -15.79 8.54
C PHE A 207 5.01 -16.90 7.54
N LEU A 208 4.01 -17.69 7.23
CA LEU A 208 4.05 -18.68 6.17
C LEU A 208 3.09 -18.26 5.05
N TYR A 209 3.65 -17.91 3.91
CA TYR A 209 2.88 -17.48 2.74
C TYR A 209 2.60 -18.65 1.79
N SER A 210 1.47 -18.59 1.13
CA SER A 210 1.11 -19.49 0.05
C SER A 210 0.39 -18.70 -1.06
N PRO A 211 0.95 -18.64 -2.29
CA PRO A 211 2.24 -19.21 -2.70
C PRO A 211 3.44 -18.64 -1.92
N ALA A 212 4.51 -19.43 -1.84
CA ALA A 212 5.73 -19.05 -1.11
C ALA A 212 6.53 -17.97 -1.83
N ALA A 213 7.43 -17.28 -1.10
CA ALA A 213 8.42 -16.40 -1.70
C ALA A 213 9.22 -17.13 -2.79
N GLY A 214 9.52 -16.42 -3.90
CA GLY A 214 10.17 -17.00 -5.06
C GLY A 214 9.23 -17.71 -6.05
N THR A 215 7.93 -17.80 -5.77
CA THR A 215 6.96 -18.35 -6.74
C THR A 215 6.83 -17.42 -7.94
N ILE A 216 6.85 -17.99 -9.16
CA ILE A 216 6.71 -17.27 -10.42
C ILE A 216 5.34 -17.62 -11.04
N PHE A 217 4.57 -16.61 -11.40
CA PHE A 217 3.36 -16.76 -12.21
C PHE A 217 3.70 -16.59 -13.68
N ASN A 218 3.37 -17.57 -14.51
CA ASN A 218 3.71 -17.58 -15.94
C ASN A 218 2.57 -17.08 -16.84
N SER A 219 1.46 -16.65 -16.26
CA SER A 219 0.30 -16.14 -17.01
C SER A 219 -0.37 -15.01 -16.24
N PRO A 220 -0.88 -13.99 -16.94
CA PRO A 220 -1.65 -12.92 -16.30
C PRO A 220 -2.99 -13.45 -15.77
N GLY A 221 -3.53 -12.79 -14.75
CA GLY A 221 -4.83 -13.09 -14.17
C GLY A 221 -4.87 -13.00 -12.65
N PRO A 222 -6.06 -13.19 -12.06
CA PRO A 222 -6.24 -13.09 -10.62
C PRO A 222 -5.51 -14.21 -9.88
N GLN A 223 -4.80 -13.84 -8.82
CA GLN A 223 -4.05 -14.72 -7.94
C GLN A 223 -4.51 -14.51 -6.50
N THR A 224 -4.77 -15.59 -5.78
CA THR A 224 -5.07 -15.54 -4.35
C THR A 224 -3.80 -15.84 -3.57
N LEU A 225 -3.37 -14.89 -2.77
CA LEU A 225 -2.27 -15.08 -1.82
C LEU A 225 -2.87 -15.29 -0.43
N SER A 226 -2.32 -16.21 0.34
CA SER A 226 -2.71 -16.46 1.73
C SER A 226 -1.49 -16.43 2.64
N VAL A 227 -1.71 -16.07 3.88
CA VAL A 227 -0.68 -16.05 4.92
C VAL A 227 -1.20 -16.69 6.19
N THR A 228 -0.36 -17.47 6.86
CA THR A 228 -0.57 -17.97 8.21
C THR A 228 0.50 -17.40 9.12
N PHE A 229 0.08 -16.70 10.16
CA PHE A 229 0.96 -16.19 11.20
C PHE A 229 0.97 -17.17 12.39
N THR A 230 2.17 -17.56 12.81
CA THR A 230 2.38 -18.36 14.03
C THR A 230 3.09 -17.48 15.05
N PRO A 231 2.41 -17.07 16.13
CA PRO A 231 3.02 -16.25 17.17
C PRO A 231 4.19 -16.99 17.86
N ALA A 232 5.22 -16.25 18.26
CA ALA A 232 6.28 -16.78 19.12
C ALA A 232 5.74 -17.14 20.53
N ASP A 233 4.75 -16.39 21.00
CA ASP A 233 3.98 -16.71 22.20
C ASP A 233 2.75 -17.55 21.82
N GLY A 234 2.96 -18.85 21.73
CA GLY A 234 1.89 -19.83 21.48
C GLY A 234 1.09 -20.20 22.73
N VAL A 235 1.42 -19.65 23.91
CA VAL A 235 0.62 -19.82 25.12
C VAL A 235 -0.58 -18.89 25.09
N ASP A 236 -0.35 -17.62 24.82
CA ASP A 236 -1.34 -16.56 24.94
C ASP A 236 -2.07 -16.24 23.62
N TYR A 237 -1.50 -16.63 22.48
CA TYR A 237 -2.08 -16.38 21.15
C TYR A 237 -2.31 -17.65 20.34
N THR A 238 -3.38 -17.65 19.55
CA THR A 238 -3.62 -18.65 18.50
C THR A 238 -2.85 -18.30 17.23
N THR A 239 -2.70 -19.24 16.30
CA THR A 239 -2.37 -18.92 14.92
C THR A 239 -3.48 -18.10 14.28
N ALA A 240 -3.11 -17.21 13.34
CA ALA A 240 -4.05 -16.41 12.56
C ALA A 240 -3.76 -16.51 11.06
N GLY A 241 -4.77 -16.35 10.23
CA GLY A 241 -4.62 -16.38 8.77
C GLY A 241 -5.34 -15.21 8.09
N ALA A 242 -4.82 -14.81 6.94
CA ALA A 242 -5.46 -13.86 6.05
C ALA A 242 -5.24 -14.27 4.59
N SER A 243 -6.08 -13.74 3.70
CA SER A 243 -5.91 -13.89 2.24
C SER A 243 -6.29 -12.61 1.53
N ILE A 244 -5.60 -12.35 0.42
CA ILE A 244 -5.85 -11.23 -0.48
C ILE A 244 -5.89 -11.74 -1.92
N ASN A 245 -6.59 -10.99 -2.78
CA ASN A 245 -6.57 -11.24 -4.21
C ASN A 245 -5.77 -10.12 -4.88
N MET A 246 -4.80 -10.51 -5.71
CA MET A 246 -4.00 -9.62 -6.53
C MET A 246 -4.06 -10.11 -7.99
N THR A 247 -3.80 -9.22 -8.93
CA THR A 247 -3.72 -9.60 -10.35
C THR A 247 -2.26 -9.72 -10.75
N ALA A 248 -1.87 -10.89 -11.27
CA ALA A 248 -0.60 -11.00 -11.98
C ALA A 248 -0.75 -10.34 -13.35
N SER A 249 0.10 -9.39 -13.66
CA SER A 249 0.07 -8.63 -14.90
C SER A 249 1.37 -8.83 -15.68
N SER A 250 1.26 -8.84 -17.01
CA SER A 250 2.44 -8.70 -17.84
C SER A 250 3.03 -7.32 -17.61
N PHE A 251 4.32 -7.27 -17.30
CA PHE A 251 5.01 -6.04 -17.02
C PHE A 251 6.01 -5.76 -18.13
N GLY A 252 6.06 -4.52 -18.58
CA GLY A 252 6.96 -4.08 -19.63
C GLY A 252 7.03 -2.57 -19.68
N VAL A 253 7.63 -2.04 -20.71
CA VAL A 253 7.67 -0.62 -21.05
C VAL A 253 6.92 -0.44 -22.36
N ALA A 254 5.90 0.40 -22.40
CA ALA A 254 5.18 0.77 -23.61
C ALA A 254 5.60 2.18 -24.03
N CYS A 255 6.30 2.28 -25.17
CA CYS A 255 6.83 3.53 -25.68
C CYS A 255 5.82 4.15 -26.66
N TRP A 256 5.03 5.09 -26.15
CA TRP A 256 4.02 5.81 -26.93
C TRP A 256 4.61 7.05 -27.57
N GLY A 257 4.31 7.27 -28.84
CA GLY A 257 4.81 8.45 -29.53
C GLY A 257 4.52 8.47 -31.03
N ASP A 258 5.29 9.32 -31.71
CA ASP A 258 5.23 9.54 -33.15
C ASP A 258 6.42 8.88 -33.87
N SER A 259 6.90 9.50 -34.97
CA SER A 259 8.03 9.04 -35.76
C SER A 259 9.35 8.96 -34.97
N LEU A 260 9.54 9.81 -33.97
CA LEU A 260 10.70 9.77 -33.09
C LEU A 260 10.75 8.50 -32.24
N THR A 261 9.59 7.95 -31.91
CA THR A 261 9.47 6.72 -31.14
C THR A 261 9.57 5.49 -32.02
N ILE A 262 8.83 5.42 -33.15
CA ILE A 262 8.84 4.22 -34.00
C ILE A 262 10.19 4.01 -34.67
N GLY A 263 10.94 5.09 -34.95
CA GLY A 263 12.03 5.06 -35.91
C GLY A 263 11.46 4.88 -37.32
N GLU A 264 11.55 5.87 -38.20
CA GLU A 264 10.82 5.92 -39.46
C GLU A 264 11.20 4.79 -40.43
N GLU A 265 10.21 4.02 -40.90
CA GLU A 265 10.43 2.93 -41.85
C GLU A 265 10.93 3.46 -43.19
N GLY A 266 12.03 2.92 -43.71
CA GLY A 266 12.55 3.18 -45.05
C GLY A 266 13.80 4.04 -45.12
N ILE A 267 14.27 4.57 -44.01
CA ILE A 267 15.58 5.26 -43.95
C ILE A 267 16.59 4.26 -43.37
N SER A 268 17.63 3.96 -44.14
CA SER A 268 18.57 2.84 -43.87
C SER A 268 19.45 3.03 -42.61
N ASP A 269 19.40 4.18 -41.98
CA ASP A 269 20.25 4.56 -40.83
C ASP A 269 19.47 5.05 -39.61
N GLN A 270 18.14 4.90 -39.62
CA GLN A 270 17.33 5.27 -38.46
C GLN A 270 17.36 4.22 -37.35
N GLY A 271 17.50 4.72 -36.12
CA GLY A 271 17.36 3.94 -34.89
C GLY A 271 16.04 4.22 -34.20
N ALA A 272 15.34 3.19 -33.76
CA ALA A 272 14.22 3.32 -32.87
C ALA A 272 14.69 3.12 -31.42
N TYR A 273 14.50 4.11 -30.56
CA TYR A 273 14.98 4.00 -29.18
C TYR A 273 14.34 2.83 -28.39
N PRO A 274 13.09 2.39 -28.63
CA PRO A 274 12.54 1.23 -27.94
C PRO A 274 13.31 -0.06 -28.20
N GLN A 275 13.80 -0.26 -29.44
CA GLN A 275 14.65 -1.41 -29.79
C GLN A 275 16.02 -1.37 -29.11
N GLU A 276 16.61 -0.17 -28.99
CA GLU A 276 17.86 0.01 -28.24
C GLU A 276 17.63 -0.15 -26.72
N LEU A 277 16.51 0.35 -26.21
CA LEU A 277 16.11 0.16 -24.79
C LEU A 277 15.94 -1.32 -24.46
N GLN A 278 15.33 -2.12 -25.37
CA GLN A 278 15.18 -3.56 -25.16
C GLN A 278 16.51 -4.29 -24.94
N LYS A 279 17.62 -3.76 -25.50
CA LYS A 279 18.96 -4.36 -25.31
C LYS A 279 19.54 -4.02 -23.91
N LEU A 280 19.06 -2.99 -23.26
CA LEU A 280 19.57 -2.46 -21.99
C LEU A 280 18.82 -2.97 -20.77
N ILE A 281 17.55 -3.37 -20.92
CA ILE A 281 16.68 -3.80 -19.83
C ILE A 281 16.12 -5.20 -20.09
N THR A 282 15.75 -5.87 -19.00
CA THR A 282 15.17 -7.23 -19.07
C THR A 282 13.66 -7.25 -19.27
N LEU A 283 12.98 -6.11 -19.03
CA LEU A 283 11.55 -5.97 -19.27
C LEU A 283 11.26 -5.96 -20.78
N THR A 284 10.10 -6.48 -21.16
CA THR A 284 9.62 -6.36 -22.55
C THR A 284 9.40 -4.90 -22.89
N VAL A 285 9.92 -4.44 -24.03
CA VAL A 285 9.71 -3.08 -24.54
C VAL A 285 8.85 -3.14 -25.80
N GLU A 286 7.70 -2.49 -25.74
CA GLU A 286 6.79 -2.37 -26.88
C GLU A 286 6.94 -0.99 -27.53
N ASN A 287 7.02 -1.00 -28.85
CA ASN A 287 7.12 0.22 -29.64
C ASN A 287 5.76 0.59 -30.21
N GLU A 288 5.10 1.55 -29.58
CA GLU A 288 3.78 2.07 -29.97
C GLU A 288 3.88 3.44 -30.68
N GLY A 289 5.04 3.74 -31.28
CA GLY A 289 5.22 4.91 -32.14
C GLY A 289 4.47 4.76 -33.46
N ILE A 290 3.90 5.85 -33.98
CA ILE A 290 3.34 5.94 -35.34
C ILE A 290 3.69 7.29 -35.94
N SER A 291 4.40 7.27 -37.08
CA SER A 291 4.81 8.49 -37.78
C SER A 291 3.65 9.44 -38.03
N GLY A 292 3.89 10.74 -37.83
CA GLY A 292 2.92 11.81 -38.09
C GLY A 292 1.78 11.93 -37.08
N ASN A 293 1.72 11.04 -36.04
CA ASN A 293 0.67 11.16 -35.04
C ASN A 293 0.83 12.42 -34.18
N THR A 294 -0.29 13.10 -33.96
CA THR A 294 -0.42 14.16 -32.96
C THR A 294 -0.60 13.57 -31.57
N SER A 295 -0.40 14.37 -30.50
CA SER A 295 -0.66 13.95 -29.12
C SER A 295 -2.06 13.37 -28.93
N THR A 296 -3.08 13.94 -29.59
CA THR A 296 -4.46 13.45 -29.52
C THR A 296 -4.59 12.04 -30.11
N GLN A 297 -3.98 11.78 -31.27
CA GLN A 297 -4.02 10.45 -31.90
C GLN A 297 -3.27 9.41 -31.09
N ILE A 298 -2.15 9.78 -30.47
CA ILE A 298 -1.41 8.93 -29.54
C ILE A 298 -2.30 8.57 -28.36
N GLY A 299 -2.92 9.55 -27.69
CA GLY A 299 -3.79 9.34 -26.56
C GLY A 299 -5.08 8.56 -26.87
N VAL A 300 -5.57 8.63 -28.11
CA VAL A 300 -6.68 7.78 -28.59
C VAL A 300 -6.24 6.32 -28.64
N ARG A 301 -5.05 6.02 -29.17
CA ARG A 301 -4.52 4.64 -29.28
C ARG A 301 -4.15 4.06 -27.91
N GLU A 302 -3.62 4.87 -27.04
CA GLU A 302 -3.30 4.48 -25.66
C GLU A 302 -4.57 4.21 -24.83
N GLY A 303 -5.70 4.88 -25.17
CA GLY A 303 -7.00 4.70 -24.51
C GLY A 303 -7.36 5.83 -23.55
N GLY A 304 -6.48 6.80 -23.30
CA GLY A 304 -6.74 7.95 -22.42
C GLY A 304 -7.70 8.97 -23.02
N ILE A 305 -7.77 9.04 -24.36
CA ILE A 305 -8.64 9.98 -25.07
C ILE A 305 -9.78 9.22 -25.77
N PRO A 306 -11.04 9.48 -25.41
CA PRO A 306 -12.17 8.80 -26.03
C PRO A 306 -12.35 9.22 -27.50
N THR A 307 -12.62 8.25 -28.37
CA THR A 307 -13.01 8.48 -29.77
C THR A 307 -14.36 7.88 -30.08
N TYR A 308 -15.01 8.37 -31.14
CA TYR A 308 -16.40 8.05 -31.48
C TYR A 308 -16.49 7.65 -32.94
N ALA A 309 -17.08 6.49 -33.20
CA ALA A 309 -17.22 5.91 -34.55
C ALA A 309 -18.64 6.04 -35.08
N THR A 310 -18.78 6.63 -36.26
CA THR A 310 -20.08 6.63 -36.98
C THR A 310 -20.09 5.53 -38.02
N ALA A 311 -20.88 4.48 -37.81
CA ALA A 311 -21.00 3.37 -38.74
C ALA A 311 -21.90 3.70 -39.92
N ALA A 312 -21.49 3.38 -41.16
CA ALA A 312 -22.27 3.55 -42.35
C ALA A 312 -23.59 2.76 -42.25
N GLY A 313 -24.71 3.43 -42.52
CA GLY A 313 -26.04 2.85 -42.36
C GLY A 313 -26.52 2.66 -40.93
N GLY A 314 -25.75 3.07 -39.93
CA GLY A 314 -26.11 3.00 -38.50
C GLY A 314 -26.23 1.57 -37.95
N ILE A 315 -25.53 0.61 -38.53
CA ILE A 315 -25.59 -0.81 -38.16
C ILE A 315 -24.20 -1.43 -38.25
N ILE A 316 -23.82 -2.19 -37.22
CA ILE A 316 -22.67 -3.13 -37.27
C ILE A 316 -23.23 -4.47 -37.77
N PRO A 317 -22.72 -5.04 -38.89
CA PRO A 317 -23.28 -6.24 -39.49
C PRO A 317 -23.01 -7.50 -38.64
N ALA A 318 -23.73 -8.58 -38.92
CA ALA A 318 -23.57 -9.88 -38.27
C ALA A 318 -22.18 -10.48 -38.48
N THR A 319 -21.58 -10.24 -39.62
CA THR A 319 -20.24 -10.68 -40.04
C THR A 319 -19.61 -9.66 -40.95
N GLY A 320 -18.27 -9.68 -41.08
CA GLY A 320 -17.54 -8.78 -41.98
C GLY A 320 -17.36 -7.38 -41.43
N GLY A 321 -16.98 -6.46 -42.31
CA GLY A 321 -16.65 -5.09 -41.97
C GLY A 321 -17.78 -4.08 -42.32
N VAL A 322 -17.74 -2.93 -41.70
CA VAL A 322 -18.56 -1.76 -42.01
C VAL A 322 -17.66 -0.52 -42.05
N THR A 323 -17.89 0.33 -43.03
CA THR A 323 -17.21 1.62 -43.08
C THR A 323 -17.58 2.46 -41.86
N VAL A 324 -16.58 3.04 -41.20
CA VAL A 324 -16.75 3.93 -40.07
C VAL A 324 -16.06 5.27 -40.34
N THR A 325 -16.50 6.33 -39.69
CA THR A 325 -15.81 7.62 -39.71
C THR A 325 -15.58 8.09 -38.29
N PHE A 326 -14.46 8.77 -38.06
CA PHE A 326 -14.07 9.34 -36.79
C PHE A 326 -14.01 10.88 -36.88
N PRO A 327 -14.10 11.61 -35.78
CA PRO A 327 -13.77 13.02 -35.75
C PRO A 327 -12.32 13.23 -36.21
N LYS A 328 -12.07 14.26 -36.99
CA LYS A 328 -10.74 14.58 -37.51
C LYS A 328 -9.74 14.81 -36.36
N GLY A 329 -8.60 14.13 -36.39
CA GLY A 329 -7.57 14.18 -35.36
C GLY A 329 -7.80 13.22 -34.17
N TYR A 330 -8.89 12.43 -34.21
CA TYR A 330 -9.24 11.41 -33.19
C TYR A 330 -9.33 10.00 -33.81
N GLU A 331 -8.70 9.81 -34.94
CA GLU A 331 -8.66 8.52 -35.63
C GLU A 331 -7.75 7.57 -34.85
N PRO A 332 -8.21 6.33 -34.54
CA PRO A 332 -7.43 5.35 -33.78
C PRO A 332 -6.33 4.68 -34.64
N VAL A 333 -6.34 4.89 -35.94
CA VAL A 333 -5.36 4.38 -36.90
C VAL A 333 -5.15 5.40 -38.00
N THR A 334 -3.92 5.52 -38.51
CA THR A 334 -3.57 6.44 -39.62
C THR A 334 -2.99 5.68 -40.80
N SER A 335 -2.70 6.38 -41.90
CA SER A 335 -2.17 5.79 -43.13
C SER A 335 -0.79 5.13 -42.97
N ILE A 336 -0.07 5.43 -41.90
CA ILE A 336 1.26 4.91 -41.58
C ILE A 336 1.21 3.99 -40.35
N GLY A 337 0.02 3.66 -39.85
CA GLY A 337 -0.17 2.80 -38.67
C GLY A 337 0.05 1.32 -38.96
N PRO A 338 0.02 0.48 -37.91
CA PRO A 338 0.20 -0.95 -38.06
C PRO A 338 -0.81 -1.54 -39.05
N ALA A 339 -0.33 -2.33 -39.99
CA ALA A 339 -1.17 -3.01 -40.99
C ALA A 339 -2.29 -3.87 -40.38
N ALA A 340 -2.13 -4.28 -39.12
CA ALA A 340 -3.11 -5.01 -38.33
C ALA A 340 -4.31 -4.15 -37.89
N GLY A 341 -4.19 -2.82 -37.91
CA GLY A 341 -5.21 -1.88 -37.40
C GLY A 341 -5.26 -1.80 -35.88
N THR A 342 -6.26 -1.08 -35.34
CA THR A 342 -6.48 -0.88 -33.90
C THR A 342 -7.69 -1.68 -33.43
N SER A 343 -7.50 -2.54 -32.45
CA SER A 343 -8.57 -3.35 -31.82
C SER A 343 -9.39 -2.52 -30.83
N GLY A 344 -10.66 -2.87 -30.70
CA GLY A 344 -11.54 -2.21 -29.73
C GLY A 344 -12.99 -2.63 -29.86
N THR A 345 -13.86 -1.95 -29.13
CA THR A 345 -15.27 -2.32 -28.98
C THR A 345 -16.21 -1.16 -29.31
N ILE A 346 -17.21 -1.40 -30.14
CA ILE A 346 -18.33 -0.49 -30.39
C ILE A 346 -19.62 -1.14 -29.90
N LEU A 347 -20.32 -0.54 -28.94
CA LEU A 347 -21.59 -1.07 -28.36
C LEU A 347 -21.53 -2.55 -27.96
N GLY A 348 -20.41 -2.98 -27.38
CA GLY A 348 -20.21 -4.37 -26.96
C GLY A 348 -19.80 -5.33 -28.10
N VAL A 349 -19.63 -4.84 -29.33
CA VAL A 349 -19.10 -5.62 -30.45
C VAL A 349 -17.61 -5.37 -30.58
N HIS A 350 -16.80 -6.40 -30.27
CA HIS A 350 -15.35 -6.33 -30.44
C HIS A 350 -14.95 -6.51 -31.91
N GLY A 351 -13.96 -5.72 -32.35
CA GLY A 351 -13.50 -5.72 -33.73
C GLY A 351 -12.20 -4.94 -33.91
N VAL A 352 -11.76 -4.81 -35.15
CA VAL A 352 -10.55 -4.10 -35.54
C VAL A 352 -10.91 -3.00 -36.52
N VAL A 353 -10.40 -1.80 -36.28
CA VAL A 353 -10.44 -0.68 -37.22
C VAL A 353 -9.19 -0.70 -38.07
N THR A 354 -9.35 -0.77 -39.38
CA THR A 354 -8.27 -0.65 -40.36
C THR A 354 -8.47 0.59 -41.22
N TYR A 355 -7.39 1.13 -41.77
CA TYR A 355 -7.44 2.26 -42.71
C TYR A 355 -6.88 1.85 -44.08
N ASP A 356 -7.65 2.10 -45.12
CA ASP A 356 -7.20 1.98 -46.50
C ASP A 356 -6.75 3.34 -47.03
N SER A 357 -5.46 3.50 -47.27
CA SER A 357 -4.88 4.76 -47.76
C SER A 357 -5.24 5.08 -49.21
N THR A 358 -5.66 4.08 -50.04
CA THR A 358 -6.03 4.28 -51.44
C THR A 358 -7.34 5.02 -51.53
N ASP A 359 -8.33 4.63 -50.74
CA ASP A 359 -9.68 5.19 -50.75
C ASP A 359 -9.93 6.12 -49.56
N SER A 360 -9.00 6.26 -48.65
CA SER A 360 -9.12 7.02 -47.38
C SER A 360 -10.30 6.55 -46.51
N ILE A 361 -10.49 5.22 -46.42
CA ILE A 361 -11.66 4.59 -45.77
C ILE A 361 -11.22 3.87 -44.49
N TYR A 362 -11.92 4.13 -43.40
CA TYR A 362 -11.83 3.34 -42.17
C TYR A 362 -12.86 2.22 -42.21
N THR A 363 -12.43 0.99 -41.90
CA THR A 363 -13.31 -0.17 -41.82
C THR A 363 -13.24 -0.81 -40.46
N PHE A 364 -14.36 -0.89 -39.74
CA PHE A 364 -14.48 -1.69 -38.52
C PHE A 364 -14.91 -3.10 -38.89
N THR A 365 -14.08 -4.07 -38.62
CA THR A 365 -14.37 -5.50 -38.87
C THR A 365 -14.49 -6.23 -37.55
N ARG A 366 -15.67 -6.78 -37.27
CA ARG A 366 -15.90 -7.53 -36.03
C ARG A 366 -15.12 -8.84 -36.02
N THR A 367 -14.57 -9.21 -34.86
CA THR A 367 -13.73 -10.42 -34.70
C THR A 367 -14.55 -11.71 -34.61
N THR A 368 -15.76 -11.65 -34.07
CA THR A 368 -16.62 -12.83 -33.87
C THR A 368 -18.00 -12.60 -34.47
N PRO A 369 -18.53 -13.53 -35.32
CA PRO A 369 -19.88 -13.45 -35.84
C PRO A 369 -20.95 -13.34 -34.73
N GLY A 370 -22.03 -12.61 -34.99
CA GLY A 370 -23.12 -12.42 -34.03
C GLY A 370 -24.32 -11.74 -34.68
N ASN A 371 -25.30 -11.33 -33.91
CA ASN A 371 -26.43 -10.58 -34.45
C ASN A 371 -25.99 -9.18 -34.90
N PRO A 372 -26.64 -8.61 -35.94
CA PRO A 372 -26.45 -7.20 -36.29
C PRO A 372 -26.75 -6.31 -35.08
N VAL A 373 -25.95 -5.26 -34.87
CA VAL A 373 -26.13 -4.32 -33.76
C VAL A 373 -26.45 -2.94 -34.33
N SER A 374 -27.56 -2.37 -33.90
CA SER A 374 -27.92 -1.00 -34.25
C SER A 374 -26.97 -0.01 -33.58
N ALA A 375 -26.32 0.84 -34.36
CA ALA A 375 -25.34 1.81 -33.94
C ALA A 375 -25.71 3.22 -34.44
N PRO A 376 -26.84 3.80 -33.98
CA PRO A 376 -27.25 5.13 -34.39
C PRO A 376 -26.33 6.19 -33.79
N GLY A 377 -26.13 7.28 -34.53
CA GLY A 377 -25.23 8.36 -34.13
C GLY A 377 -23.78 7.97 -34.18
N SER A 378 -23.01 8.41 -33.19
CA SER A 378 -21.57 8.16 -33.08
C SER A 378 -21.29 7.53 -31.72
N PRO A 379 -21.50 6.22 -31.54
CA PRO A 379 -21.11 5.53 -30.30
C PRO A 379 -19.60 5.56 -30.10
N GLN A 380 -19.17 5.49 -28.86
CA GLN A 380 -17.76 5.41 -28.52
C GLN A 380 -17.14 4.13 -29.10
N PHE A 381 -15.96 4.27 -29.70
CA PHE A 381 -15.05 3.17 -29.95
C PHE A 381 -14.08 3.09 -28.77
N VAL A 382 -14.24 2.07 -27.96
CA VAL A 382 -13.37 1.81 -26.80
C VAL A 382 -12.20 1.00 -27.29
N VAL A 383 -11.03 1.61 -27.33
CA VAL A 383 -9.79 0.96 -27.76
C VAL A 383 -9.36 -0.09 -26.73
N ASP A 384 -8.86 -1.23 -27.20
CA ASP A 384 -8.23 -2.21 -26.33
C ASP A 384 -6.90 -1.64 -25.80
N THR A 385 -6.64 -1.85 -24.52
CA THR A 385 -5.43 -1.35 -23.86
C THR A 385 -4.54 -2.52 -23.38
N PRO A 386 -3.90 -3.25 -24.32
CA PRO A 386 -3.13 -4.45 -23.99
C PRO A 386 -1.94 -4.16 -23.07
N TYR A 387 -1.46 -2.92 -23.07
CA TYR A 387 -0.30 -2.47 -22.30
C TYR A 387 -0.67 -1.64 -21.06
N ALA A 388 -1.91 -1.69 -20.59
CA ALA A 388 -2.36 -0.92 -19.42
C ALA A 388 -1.56 -1.22 -18.13
N SER A 389 -0.91 -2.39 -18.05
CA SER A 389 -0.02 -2.77 -16.95
C SER A 389 1.45 -2.46 -17.18
N TYR A 390 1.82 -2.00 -18.38
CA TYR A 390 3.19 -1.62 -18.72
C TYR A 390 3.47 -0.21 -18.20
N LEU A 391 4.74 0.09 -17.96
CA LEU A 391 5.20 1.45 -17.68
C LEU A 391 5.12 2.26 -18.99
N PRO A 392 4.23 3.25 -19.10
CA PRO A 392 4.16 4.06 -20.31
C PRO A 392 5.27 5.11 -20.33
N VAL A 393 5.92 5.26 -21.49
CA VAL A 393 6.82 6.34 -21.83
C VAL A 393 6.15 7.17 -22.92
N PHE A 394 5.85 8.43 -22.65
CA PHE A 394 5.18 9.35 -23.54
C PHE A 394 6.18 10.32 -24.17
N TRP A 395 6.36 10.23 -25.48
CA TRP A 395 7.15 11.16 -26.27
C TRP A 395 6.34 11.70 -27.44
N GLU A 396 5.72 12.84 -27.23
CA GLU A 396 4.69 13.34 -28.12
C GLU A 396 4.62 14.86 -28.17
N GLY A 397 3.91 15.38 -29.18
CA GLY A 397 3.69 16.81 -29.35
C GLY A 397 4.48 17.41 -30.49
N ARG A 398 5.41 16.67 -31.11
CA ARG A 398 6.22 17.20 -32.24
C ARG A 398 5.35 17.56 -33.44
N ASN A 399 4.38 16.74 -33.80
CA ASN A 399 3.51 16.94 -34.97
C ASN A 399 2.41 17.98 -34.79
N ASN A 400 2.17 18.45 -33.57
CA ASN A 400 1.22 19.55 -33.29
C ASN A 400 1.82 20.62 -32.37
N LEU A 401 3.10 20.93 -32.58
CA LEU A 401 4.00 21.72 -31.74
C LEU A 401 3.38 22.98 -31.11
N THR A 402 2.58 23.74 -31.84
CA THR A 402 1.99 25.00 -31.34
C THR A 402 0.68 24.83 -30.56
N ALA A 403 0.16 23.61 -30.47
CA ALA A 403 -1.10 23.31 -29.78
C ALA A 403 -0.90 23.02 -28.29
N THR A 404 -0.15 23.87 -27.56
CA THR A 404 0.26 23.67 -26.17
C THR A 404 -0.84 23.15 -25.25
N THR A 405 -2.00 23.82 -25.23
CA THR A 405 -3.11 23.46 -24.37
C THR A 405 -3.64 22.06 -24.68
N GLN A 406 -3.70 21.71 -25.98
CA GLN A 406 -4.14 20.39 -26.41
C GLN A 406 -3.15 19.32 -26.00
N ILE A 407 -1.84 19.51 -26.25
CA ILE A 407 -0.80 18.54 -25.90
C ILE A 407 -0.80 18.28 -24.38
N LEU A 408 -0.83 19.33 -23.56
CA LEU A 408 -0.90 19.20 -22.10
C LEU A 408 -2.15 18.45 -21.63
N SER A 409 -3.29 18.72 -22.25
CA SER A 409 -4.54 18.02 -21.96
C SER A 409 -4.48 16.55 -22.35
N ASP A 410 -3.86 16.25 -23.49
CA ASP A 410 -3.73 14.90 -24.03
C ASP A 410 -2.84 14.04 -23.12
N ILE A 411 -1.64 14.55 -22.78
CA ILE A 411 -0.72 13.88 -21.84
C ILE A 411 -1.40 13.68 -20.47
N ALA A 412 -2.12 14.69 -19.97
CA ALA A 412 -2.83 14.56 -18.70
C ALA A 412 -3.93 13.47 -18.73
N ALA A 413 -4.64 13.34 -19.86
CA ALA A 413 -5.65 12.29 -20.05
C ALA A 413 -5.01 10.89 -20.07
N GLN A 414 -3.86 10.74 -20.73
CA GLN A 414 -3.11 9.49 -20.78
C GLN A 414 -2.53 9.14 -19.41
N VAL A 415 -1.92 10.08 -18.71
CA VAL A 415 -1.42 9.86 -17.33
C VAL A 415 -2.54 9.48 -16.37
N ALA A 416 -3.77 9.95 -16.61
CA ALA A 416 -4.92 9.58 -15.79
C ALA A 416 -5.35 8.11 -15.95
N THR A 417 -4.93 7.41 -17.01
CA THR A 417 -5.17 5.96 -17.18
C THR A 417 -4.19 5.11 -16.38
N VAL A 418 -3.05 5.68 -16.00
CA VAL A 418 -2.01 4.98 -15.24
C VAL A 418 -2.54 4.60 -13.87
N SER A 419 -2.41 3.32 -13.50
CA SER A 419 -2.89 2.83 -12.21
C SER A 419 -2.20 3.53 -11.04
N PRO A 420 -2.91 3.79 -9.93
CA PRO A 420 -2.28 4.37 -8.73
C PRO A 420 -1.06 3.56 -8.28
N GLY A 421 0.08 4.24 -8.14
CA GLY A 421 1.35 3.61 -7.74
C GLY A 421 2.16 3.01 -8.88
N GLN A 422 1.65 2.98 -10.09
CA GLN A 422 2.41 2.62 -11.30
C GLN A 422 3.24 3.82 -11.76
N ASN A 423 4.49 3.59 -12.14
CA ASN A 423 5.35 4.63 -12.69
C ASN A 423 5.02 4.90 -14.17
N TYR A 424 5.35 6.10 -14.61
CA TYR A 424 5.28 6.54 -16.01
C TYR A 424 6.40 7.55 -16.27
N LEU A 425 6.65 7.85 -17.54
CA LEU A 425 7.67 8.82 -17.93
C LEU A 425 7.16 9.72 -19.06
N VAL A 426 7.33 11.02 -18.90
CA VAL A 426 7.06 12.03 -19.92
C VAL A 426 8.38 12.61 -20.40
N LEU A 427 8.65 12.52 -21.70
CA LEU A 427 9.86 13.05 -22.32
C LEU A 427 9.63 14.47 -22.83
N SER A 428 10.67 15.28 -22.78
CA SER A 428 10.64 16.63 -23.35
C SER A 428 10.54 16.59 -24.88
N ILE A 429 9.92 17.61 -25.46
CA ILE A 429 9.97 17.85 -26.92
C ILE A 429 11.40 18.31 -27.29
N THR A 430 11.95 17.70 -28.32
CA THR A 430 13.23 18.07 -28.91
C THR A 430 13.07 19.19 -29.95
N ASN A 431 14.09 19.96 -30.19
CA ASN A 431 14.12 20.91 -31.30
C ASN A 431 14.73 20.29 -32.58
N GLU A 432 14.25 20.76 -33.72
CA GLU A 432 14.80 20.47 -35.04
C GLU A 432 16.01 21.38 -35.34
N ASN A 433 16.87 20.93 -36.25
CA ASN A 433 17.93 21.76 -36.79
C ASN A 433 17.37 22.81 -37.76
N ARG A 434 16.63 23.77 -37.22
CA ARG A 434 16.05 24.90 -37.98
C ARG A 434 16.26 26.22 -37.25
N GLN A 435 16.59 27.25 -37.97
CA GLN A 435 16.81 28.60 -37.42
C GLN A 435 15.60 29.09 -36.58
N THR A 436 14.38 28.66 -36.90
CA THR A 436 13.18 29.00 -36.14
C THR A 436 13.13 28.36 -34.74
N GLU A 437 13.94 27.31 -34.53
CA GLU A 437 14.06 26.58 -33.28
C GLU A 437 15.42 26.80 -32.57
N TRP A 438 16.28 27.68 -33.11
CA TRP A 438 17.49 28.13 -32.45
C TRP A 438 17.21 29.21 -31.41
N PRO A 439 18.14 29.50 -30.50
CA PRO A 439 18.03 30.60 -29.55
C PRO A 439 17.69 31.92 -30.26
N GLY A 440 16.54 32.49 -29.94
CA GLY A 440 15.99 33.67 -30.60
C GLY A 440 14.95 33.40 -31.69
N GLY A 441 14.83 32.17 -32.17
CA GLY A 441 13.78 31.72 -33.10
C GLY A 441 12.39 31.71 -32.50
N ILE A 442 11.37 31.70 -33.35
CA ILE A 442 9.97 31.81 -32.91
C ILE A 442 9.51 30.58 -32.14
N TYR A 443 9.96 29.38 -32.51
CA TYR A 443 9.60 28.12 -31.87
C TYR A 443 10.53 27.75 -30.70
N TYR A 444 11.74 28.25 -30.65
CA TYR A 444 12.70 27.99 -29.59
C TYR A 444 12.12 28.31 -28.20
N LYS A 445 11.66 29.56 -28.02
CA LYS A 445 11.04 29.98 -26.73
C LYS A 445 9.83 29.18 -26.38
N TRP A 446 9.10 28.76 -27.38
CA TRP A 446 7.91 27.93 -27.19
C TRP A 446 8.30 26.53 -26.67
N ILE A 447 9.28 25.86 -27.32
CA ILE A 447 9.77 24.54 -26.91
C ILE A 447 10.31 24.59 -25.49
N ILE A 448 11.15 25.56 -25.14
CA ILE A 448 11.71 25.72 -23.80
C ILE A 448 10.57 25.92 -22.78
N SER A 449 9.69 26.90 -23.02
CA SER A 449 8.59 27.19 -22.11
C SER A 449 7.60 26.01 -21.96
N PHE A 450 7.41 25.23 -23.00
CA PHE A 450 6.58 24.03 -22.96
C PHE A 450 7.23 22.91 -22.12
N ASN A 451 8.52 22.66 -22.33
CA ASN A 451 9.29 21.69 -21.55
C ASN A 451 9.36 22.08 -20.08
N ASP A 452 9.48 23.38 -19.77
CA ASP A 452 9.40 23.89 -18.38
C ASP A 452 8.03 23.58 -17.74
N GLN A 453 6.94 23.67 -18.51
CA GLN A 453 5.60 23.30 -18.03
C GLN A 453 5.48 21.79 -17.79
N LEU A 454 6.01 20.95 -18.68
CA LEU A 454 6.05 19.51 -18.47
C LEU A 454 6.85 19.16 -17.21
N ALA A 455 8.02 19.78 -17.02
CA ALA A 455 8.83 19.58 -15.82
C ALA A 455 8.09 19.97 -14.53
N ALA A 456 7.37 21.09 -14.56
CA ALA A 456 6.59 21.56 -13.42
C ALA A 456 5.39 20.66 -13.10
N LEU A 457 4.73 20.09 -14.12
CA LEU A 457 3.56 19.23 -13.95
C LEU A 457 3.91 17.80 -13.52
N TYR A 458 4.97 17.23 -14.08
CA TYR A 458 5.28 15.81 -13.93
C TYR A 458 6.47 15.54 -12.99
N GLY A 459 7.27 16.56 -12.64
CA GLY A 459 8.31 16.46 -11.61
C GLY A 459 9.27 15.30 -11.83
N SER A 460 9.29 14.33 -10.92
CA SER A 460 10.14 13.14 -11.01
C SER A 460 9.77 12.20 -12.17
N HIS A 461 8.60 12.34 -12.77
CA HIS A 461 8.16 11.59 -13.94
C HIS A 461 8.47 12.29 -15.27
N TYR A 462 9.25 13.36 -15.25
CA TYR A 462 9.69 14.09 -16.42
C TYR A 462 11.18 13.86 -16.66
N LEU A 463 11.57 13.68 -17.93
CA LEU A 463 12.95 13.59 -18.37
C LEU A 463 13.23 14.65 -19.42
N ASP A 464 14.17 15.56 -19.16
CA ASP A 464 14.63 16.56 -20.13
C ASP A 464 15.53 15.91 -21.17
N LEU A 465 14.90 15.13 -22.04
CA LEU A 465 15.57 14.41 -23.12
C LEU A 465 16.24 15.37 -24.09
N ARG A 466 15.60 16.52 -24.37
CA ARG A 466 16.20 17.57 -25.22
C ARG A 466 17.56 17.97 -24.72
N LYS A 467 17.66 18.30 -23.43
CA LYS A 467 18.94 18.71 -22.84
C LYS A 467 19.97 17.59 -22.85
N ILE A 468 19.55 16.35 -22.59
CA ILE A 468 20.44 15.18 -22.64
C ILE A 468 21.03 14.99 -24.04
N LEU A 469 20.24 15.16 -25.09
CA LEU A 469 20.68 15.06 -26.46
C LEU A 469 21.64 16.21 -26.84
N VAL A 470 21.35 17.44 -26.45
CA VAL A 470 22.24 18.58 -26.66
C VAL A 470 23.58 18.39 -25.93
N ASP A 471 23.52 17.98 -24.66
CA ASP A 471 24.71 17.78 -23.81
C ASP A 471 25.49 16.49 -24.19
N SER A 472 25.02 15.68 -25.14
CA SER A 472 25.76 14.51 -25.63
C SER A 472 26.97 14.85 -26.46
N TYR A 473 27.09 16.08 -26.94
CA TYR A 473 28.30 16.60 -27.52
C TYR A 473 29.36 16.86 -26.44
N ASP A 474 30.52 16.23 -26.60
CA ASP A 474 31.67 16.43 -25.70
C ASP A 474 32.85 17.01 -26.51
N PRO A 475 33.15 18.32 -26.36
CA PRO A 475 34.22 18.97 -27.10
C PRO A 475 35.61 18.44 -26.77
N SER A 476 35.76 17.59 -25.76
CA SER A 476 37.04 16.96 -25.41
C SER A 476 37.30 15.66 -26.18
N THR A 477 36.26 15.03 -26.72
CA THR A 477 36.32 13.74 -27.42
C THR A 477 35.80 13.82 -28.86
N ASP A 478 34.99 14.83 -29.17
CA ASP A 478 34.38 15.07 -30.48
C ASP A 478 34.95 16.35 -31.10
N ASP A 479 35.66 16.22 -32.22
CA ASP A 479 36.25 17.32 -32.99
C ASP A 479 35.34 17.77 -34.16
N SER A 480 34.10 17.30 -34.22
CA SER A 480 33.11 17.72 -35.21
C SER A 480 32.79 19.21 -35.09
N ILE A 481 33.20 20.00 -36.08
CA ILE A 481 32.87 21.43 -36.11
C ILE A 481 31.37 21.69 -36.34
N VAL A 482 30.68 20.74 -36.93
CA VAL A 482 29.22 20.80 -37.14
C VAL A 482 28.50 20.59 -35.82
N ASP A 483 28.84 19.54 -35.08
CA ASP A 483 28.21 19.25 -33.78
C ASP A 483 28.55 20.35 -32.75
N ALA A 484 29.75 20.92 -32.79
CA ALA A 484 30.11 22.10 -32.00
C ALA A 484 29.22 23.32 -32.33
N SER A 485 28.85 23.48 -33.59
CA SER A 485 27.92 24.51 -34.04
C SER A 485 26.50 24.23 -33.51
N ASP A 486 26.03 23.02 -33.66
CA ASP A 486 24.69 22.60 -33.17
C ASP A 486 24.58 22.83 -31.65
N TYR A 487 25.62 22.44 -30.90
CA TYR A 487 25.68 22.69 -29.46
C TYR A 487 25.62 24.21 -29.14
N SER A 488 26.27 25.04 -29.93
CA SER A 488 26.21 26.51 -29.77
C SER A 488 24.82 27.09 -30.07
N HIS A 489 23.99 26.35 -30.82
CA HIS A 489 22.60 26.69 -31.13
C HIS A 489 21.60 25.96 -30.22
N ASP A 490 22.10 25.27 -29.17
CA ASP A 490 21.28 24.54 -28.22
C ASP A 490 20.43 23.46 -28.90
N GLU A 491 21.04 22.71 -29.81
CA GLU A 491 20.42 21.65 -30.61
C GLU A 491 21.12 20.30 -30.42
N PRO A 492 20.38 19.18 -30.60
CA PRO A 492 21.02 17.89 -30.71
C PRO A 492 22.02 17.81 -31.84
N PRO A 493 23.22 17.20 -31.62
CA PRO A 493 24.27 17.10 -32.64
C PRO A 493 23.80 16.50 -33.98
N THR A 494 24.27 17.04 -35.08
CA THR A 494 24.01 16.48 -36.43
C THR A 494 24.49 15.04 -36.56
N SER A 495 25.58 14.66 -35.90
CA SER A 495 26.07 13.26 -35.88
C SER A 495 25.10 12.26 -35.30
N LEU A 496 24.12 12.69 -34.50
CA LEU A 496 23.05 11.84 -33.93
C LEU A 496 21.82 11.76 -34.85
N ARG A 497 21.74 12.55 -35.92
CA ARG A 497 20.58 12.60 -36.80
C ARG A 497 20.67 11.56 -37.92
N ALA A 498 19.54 11.12 -38.40
CA ALA A 498 19.47 10.20 -39.52
C ALA A 498 19.96 10.85 -40.83
N ILE A 499 20.77 10.14 -41.59
CA ILE A 499 21.18 10.57 -42.92
C ILE A 499 20.17 10.00 -43.91
N ILE A 500 19.41 10.89 -44.55
CA ILE A 500 18.37 10.53 -45.50
C ILE A 500 18.86 10.41 -46.95
N ALA A 501 19.96 11.08 -47.27
CA ALA A 501 20.55 10.97 -48.61
C ALA A 501 22.05 11.26 -48.61
N TYR A 502 22.74 10.67 -49.56
CA TYR A 502 24.13 10.96 -49.94
C TYR A 502 24.18 11.38 -51.38
N THR A 503 24.94 12.45 -51.63
CA THR A 503 25.19 12.95 -52.99
C THR A 503 26.55 13.65 -53.03
N THR A 504 26.86 14.37 -54.12
CA THR A 504 28.07 15.17 -54.26
C THR A 504 27.79 16.48 -54.96
N LEU A 505 28.63 17.46 -54.76
CA LEU A 505 28.58 18.71 -55.52
C LEU A 505 28.88 18.47 -57.00
N VAL A 506 28.09 19.09 -57.89
CA VAL A 506 28.36 19.09 -59.34
C VAL A 506 29.48 20.07 -59.66
N ASN A 507 29.45 21.27 -59.08
CA ASN A 507 30.39 22.33 -59.31
C ASN A 507 31.10 22.73 -58.02
N SER A 508 32.31 23.29 -58.12
CA SER A 508 32.94 23.93 -56.96
C SER A 508 32.16 25.17 -56.57
N ILE A 509 32.09 25.41 -55.26
CA ILE A 509 31.42 26.58 -54.68
C ILE A 509 32.41 27.34 -53.78
N GLY A 510 32.36 28.67 -53.85
CA GLY A 510 33.07 29.55 -52.93
C GLY A 510 32.24 29.92 -51.69
N PRO A 511 32.86 30.59 -50.71
CA PRO A 511 32.18 30.90 -49.43
C PRO A 511 31.00 31.88 -49.55
N ALA A 512 30.91 32.62 -50.67
CA ALA A 512 29.85 33.59 -50.95
C ALA A 512 28.72 32.99 -51.83
N ASP A 513 28.90 31.77 -52.38
CA ASP A 513 27.95 31.17 -53.30
C ASP A 513 26.73 30.64 -52.53
N THR A 514 25.57 31.10 -52.92
CA THR A 514 24.28 30.67 -52.34
C THR A 514 23.53 29.72 -53.27
N ILE A 515 24.10 29.38 -54.42
CA ILE A 515 23.57 28.42 -55.37
C ILE A 515 24.44 27.17 -55.34
N VAL A 516 23.85 26.05 -54.96
CA VAL A 516 24.52 24.76 -54.88
C VAL A 516 23.84 23.80 -55.84
N THR A 517 24.61 23.17 -56.75
CA THR A 517 24.09 22.10 -57.61
C THR A 517 24.67 20.78 -57.15
N ILE A 518 23.79 19.83 -56.87
CA ILE A 518 24.12 18.48 -56.42
C ILE A 518 23.88 17.44 -57.51
N GLN A 519 24.54 16.29 -57.44
CA GLN A 519 24.17 15.14 -58.28
C GLN A 519 22.77 14.69 -57.88
N PRO A 520 21.98 14.18 -58.83
CA PRO A 520 20.63 13.71 -58.52
C PRO A 520 20.62 12.68 -57.40
N ILE A 521 19.76 12.88 -56.43
CA ILE A 521 19.51 11.90 -55.35
C ILE A 521 18.69 10.74 -55.91
N THR A 522 19.26 9.56 -55.87
CA THR A 522 18.64 8.33 -56.45
C THR A 522 17.67 7.62 -55.49
N SER A 523 17.57 8.06 -54.26
CA SER A 523 16.63 7.53 -53.24
C SER A 523 15.23 8.13 -53.41
N ALA A 524 14.22 7.53 -52.81
CA ALA A 524 12.86 8.05 -52.76
C ALA A 524 12.71 9.35 -51.93
N VAL A 525 13.80 9.80 -51.34
CA VAL A 525 13.87 11.02 -50.51
C VAL A 525 13.66 12.25 -51.38
N ARG A 526 12.74 13.10 -50.98
CA ARG A 526 12.48 14.38 -51.58
C ARG A 526 12.98 15.50 -50.69
N LEU A 527 14.01 16.26 -51.16
CA LEU A 527 14.45 17.45 -50.48
C LEU A 527 13.31 18.48 -50.35
N ILE A 528 13.24 19.12 -49.20
CA ILE A 528 12.32 20.22 -48.93
C ILE A 528 13.09 21.48 -48.50
N VAL A 529 12.42 22.62 -48.63
CA VAL A 529 12.93 23.88 -48.08
C VAL A 529 13.01 23.78 -46.56
N GLY A 530 14.17 24.10 -46.02
CA GLY A 530 14.53 23.95 -44.61
C GLY A 530 15.47 22.79 -44.31
N ASP A 531 15.62 21.80 -45.23
CA ASP A 531 16.58 20.71 -45.05
C ASP A 531 18.02 21.27 -44.93
N ILE A 532 18.80 20.54 -44.11
CA ILE A 532 20.22 20.86 -43.91
C ILE A 532 21.07 19.90 -44.75
N LEU A 533 21.97 20.49 -45.53
CA LEU A 533 23.01 19.74 -46.20
C LEU A 533 24.32 19.95 -45.45
N THR A 534 25.00 18.86 -45.14
CA THR A 534 26.41 18.93 -44.75
C THR A 534 27.28 18.73 -45.96
N ILE A 535 28.01 19.77 -46.34
CA ILE A 535 28.93 19.74 -47.48
C ILE A 535 30.33 19.50 -46.96
N ASP A 536 31.03 18.52 -47.57
CA ASP A 536 32.37 18.07 -47.20
C ASP A 536 32.38 17.27 -45.84
N THR A 537 33.56 16.98 -45.33
CA THR A 537 33.78 16.19 -44.13
C THR A 537 34.90 16.74 -43.25
N GLY A 538 34.94 16.38 -42.00
CA GLY A 538 35.96 16.73 -41.02
C GLY A 538 36.09 18.26 -40.87
N ALA A 539 37.31 18.77 -40.85
CA ALA A 539 37.59 20.20 -40.63
C ALA A 539 37.08 21.14 -41.74
N ASN A 540 36.60 20.59 -42.86
CA ASN A 540 36.03 21.37 -43.96
C ASN A 540 34.50 21.26 -44.02
N ALA A 541 33.88 20.53 -43.15
CA ALA A 541 32.43 20.33 -43.16
C ALA A 541 31.68 21.65 -42.90
N GLU A 542 30.64 21.88 -43.69
CA GLU A 542 29.77 23.06 -43.57
C GLU A 542 28.30 22.64 -43.65
N ASN A 543 27.50 23.07 -42.71
CA ASN A 543 26.04 22.98 -42.80
C ASN A 543 25.49 24.18 -43.58
N VAL A 544 24.62 23.90 -44.53
CA VAL A 544 23.88 24.91 -45.31
C VAL A 544 22.38 24.56 -45.29
N SER A 545 21.53 25.56 -45.10
CA SER A 545 20.08 25.36 -45.12
C SER A 545 19.48 25.69 -46.48
N ILE A 546 18.60 24.81 -46.98
CA ILE A 546 17.93 24.98 -48.27
C ILE A 546 16.82 26.04 -48.13
N THR A 547 16.84 27.05 -48.97
CA THR A 547 15.81 28.11 -49.03
C THR A 547 14.97 28.05 -50.28
N ALA A 548 15.45 27.42 -51.36
CA ALA A 548 14.68 27.14 -52.55
C ALA A 548 15.23 25.93 -53.30
N ILE A 549 14.39 25.23 -54.04
CA ILE A 549 14.73 24.02 -54.80
C ILE A 549 14.25 24.16 -56.25
N SER A 550 15.12 23.92 -57.20
CA SER A 550 14.80 23.87 -58.61
C SER A 550 15.52 22.70 -59.28
N GLY A 551 14.90 21.51 -59.28
CA GLY A 551 15.57 20.28 -59.66
C GLY A 551 16.71 19.97 -58.70
N ASP A 552 17.91 19.70 -59.26
CA ASP A 552 19.13 19.40 -58.48
C ASP A 552 19.93 20.70 -58.14
N THR A 553 19.33 21.87 -58.38
CA THR A 553 19.91 23.18 -58.05
C THR A 553 19.18 23.74 -56.84
N LEU A 554 19.92 24.03 -55.79
CA LEU A 554 19.44 24.48 -54.50
C LEU A 554 19.91 25.92 -54.26
N THR A 555 19.00 26.72 -53.71
CA THR A 555 19.41 28.00 -53.09
C THR A 555 19.57 27.73 -51.61
N VAL A 556 20.72 28.13 -51.05
CA VAL A 556 21.04 27.83 -49.65
C VAL A 556 21.49 29.10 -48.89
N VAL A 557 21.27 29.06 -47.58
CA VAL A 557 21.94 29.93 -46.64
C VAL A 557 23.22 29.25 -46.19
N ARG A 558 24.35 29.94 -46.40
CA ARG A 558 25.68 29.48 -45.97
C ARG A 558 25.92 29.84 -44.51
N ASN A 559 26.94 29.21 -43.93
CA ASN A 559 27.31 29.44 -42.52
C ASN A 559 26.19 29.07 -41.54
N TYR A 560 25.51 28.00 -41.81
CA TYR A 560 24.47 27.46 -40.97
C TYR A 560 25.03 26.60 -39.82
N GLY A 561 26.29 26.15 -39.97
CA GLY A 561 27.10 25.41 -39.02
C GLY A 561 28.41 24.97 -39.67
N GLY A 562 29.43 24.73 -38.89
CA GLY A 562 30.77 24.37 -39.41
C GLY A 562 31.54 25.57 -39.96
N VAL A 563 32.35 25.33 -41.02
CA VAL A 563 33.16 26.37 -41.63
C VAL A 563 32.57 26.84 -42.96
N ASN A 564 32.48 28.14 -43.11
CA ASN A 564 32.11 28.74 -44.39
C ASN A 564 33.37 28.87 -45.28
N THR A 565 33.59 27.87 -46.12
CA THR A 565 34.78 27.78 -46.98
C THR A 565 34.41 27.43 -48.42
N SER A 566 35.42 27.27 -49.25
CA SER A 566 35.24 26.78 -50.61
C SER A 566 35.23 25.27 -50.63
N HIS A 567 34.29 24.68 -51.36
CA HIS A 567 34.20 23.25 -51.58
C HIS A 567 34.42 22.89 -53.05
N ALA A 568 35.17 21.83 -53.29
CA ALA A 568 35.48 21.39 -54.65
C ALA A 568 34.29 20.66 -55.30
N ALA A 569 34.26 20.65 -56.64
CA ALA A 569 33.37 19.75 -57.36
C ALA A 569 33.65 18.29 -56.94
N GLY A 570 32.62 17.50 -56.72
CA GLY A 570 32.71 16.13 -56.20
C GLY A 570 32.84 16.05 -54.69
N ALA A 571 32.86 17.15 -53.93
CA ALA A 571 32.79 17.11 -52.47
C ALA A 571 31.53 16.35 -52.01
N PRO A 572 31.64 15.46 -51.01
CA PRO A 572 30.50 14.75 -50.51
C PRO A 572 29.45 15.70 -49.92
N VAL A 573 28.21 15.37 -50.13
CA VAL A 573 27.06 16.08 -49.54
C VAL A 573 26.17 15.05 -48.86
N THR A 574 25.96 15.20 -47.57
CA THR A 574 25.00 14.43 -46.82
C THR A 574 23.79 15.30 -46.54
N VAL A 575 22.61 14.70 -46.61
CA VAL A 575 21.38 15.30 -46.17
C VAL A 575 20.98 14.64 -44.89
N SER A 576 21.02 15.38 -43.80
CA SER A 576 20.54 14.89 -42.50
C SER A 576 19.08 15.23 -42.33
N ASP A 577 18.34 14.31 -41.70
CA ASP A 577 17.00 14.57 -41.24
C ASP A 577 17.03 15.66 -40.15
N GLN A 578 15.99 16.46 -40.08
CA GLN A 578 15.97 17.62 -39.18
C GLN A 578 15.56 17.24 -37.75
N ASP A 579 14.75 16.22 -37.59
CA ASP A 579 14.16 15.80 -36.32
C ASP A 579 14.40 14.33 -35.97
N HIS A 580 14.56 13.42 -36.94
CA HIS A 580 14.78 12.01 -36.67
C HIS A 580 16.24 11.69 -36.33
N PHE A 581 16.42 10.69 -35.50
CA PHE A 581 17.70 10.22 -34.98
C PHE A 581 18.18 8.97 -35.70
N ASN A 582 19.49 8.83 -35.89
CA ASN A 582 20.11 7.57 -36.29
C ASN A 582 20.22 6.60 -35.12
N ALA A 583 20.83 5.43 -35.34
CA ALA A 583 21.00 4.42 -34.30
C ALA A 583 21.77 4.92 -33.06
N GLN A 584 22.73 5.84 -33.25
CA GLN A 584 23.49 6.43 -32.14
C GLN A 584 22.64 7.41 -31.33
N GLY A 585 21.85 8.26 -31.97
CA GLY A 585 20.90 9.14 -31.29
C GLY A 585 19.81 8.34 -30.55
N ALA A 586 19.27 7.30 -31.19
CA ALA A 586 18.34 6.37 -30.54
C ALA A 586 18.95 5.69 -29.31
N GLN A 587 20.25 5.35 -29.35
CA GLN A 587 20.96 4.79 -28.19
C GLN A 587 21.09 5.81 -27.04
N VAL A 588 21.32 7.09 -27.34
CA VAL A 588 21.34 8.16 -26.30
C VAL A 588 19.99 8.23 -25.60
N VAL A 589 18.89 8.24 -26.36
CA VAL A 589 17.53 8.22 -25.81
C VAL A 589 17.30 6.98 -24.95
N ALA A 590 17.65 5.80 -25.46
CA ALA A 590 17.49 4.53 -24.76
C ALA A 590 18.27 4.49 -23.44
N ASN A 591 19.52 4.98 -23.43
CA ASN A 591 20.35 5.08 -22.23
C ASN A 591 19.71 5.98 -21.17
N ALA A 592 19.17 7.13 -21.58
CA ALA A 592 18.53 8.08 -20.69
C ALA A 592 17.26 7.48 -20.05
N VAL A 593 16.43 6.81 -20.86
CA VAL A 593 15.24 6.11 -20.37
C VAL A 593 15.62 4.93 -19.44
N ALA A 594 16.62 4.12 -19.81
CA ALA A 594 17.10 3.02 -18.97
C ALA A 594 17.65 3.52 -17.63
N GLN A 595 18.38 4.63 -17.63
CA GLN A 595 18.87 5.25 -16.39
C GLN A 595 17.72 5.73 -15.51
N TYR A 596 16.70 6.36 -16.08
CA TYR A 596 15.48 6.72 -15.34
C TYR A 596 14.82 5.49 -14.71
N LEU A 597 14.62 4.43 -15.50
CA LEU A 597 14.01 3.20 -15.02
C LEU A 597 14.81 2.55 -13.89
N SER A 598 16.15 2.59 -13.95
CA SER A 598 17.02 2.04 -12.90
C SER A 598 16.93 2.82 -11.58
N ALA A 599 16.74 4.14 -11.64
CA ALA A 599 16.62 5.00 -10.45
C ALA A 599 15.32 4.76 -9.67
N TYR A 600 14.28 4.22 -10.31
CA TYR A 600 13.01 3.85 -9.68
C TYR A 600 12.94 2.39 -9.25
N GLU A 601 14.12 1.71 -9.15
CA GLU A 601 14.14 0.27 -8.85
C GLU A 601 13.03 -0.48 -9.61
N VAL A 602 12.90 -0.24 -10.90
CA VAL A 602 12.40 -1.25 -11.80
C VAL A 602 13.55 -2.25 -11.91
N SER A 603 14.07 -2.65 -10.74
CA SER A 603 14.74 -3.91 -10.59
C SER A 603 13.74 -4.91 -11.12
N ALA A 604 14.15 -5.67 -12.10
CA ALA A 604 13.42 -6.89 -12.43
C ALA A 604 13.05 -7.54 -11.08
N PRO A 605 11.77 -7.78 -10.85
CA PRO A 605 11.31 -8.29 -9.58
C PRO A 605 12.07 -9.53 -9.19
#